data_ce015b1c1098259e6e197a41f6878273
#
_entry.id   ce015b1c1098259e6e197a41f6878273
#
_cell.length_a   1.000
_cell.length_b   1.000
_cell.length_c   1.000
_cell.angle_alpha   90.00
_cell.angle_beta   90.00
_cell.angle_gamma   90.00
#
_symmetry.space_group_name_H-M   'P 1'
#
loop_
_entity.id
_entity.type
_entity.pdbx_description
1 polymer ?
#
loop_
_entity_poly.entity_id
_entity_poly.type
_entity_poly.pdbx_seq_one_letter_code
_entity_poly.pdbx_strand_id
1 'polypeptide(L)'
;MTSTPSKSRKSAKAAKAAKAAAAAHAKSRALAKTPPPFRNRVVDKKALKDLVAWAFKNHGTAATASMADQLKDLGFKYATQAAVSISVNDLKVPAAKKDLLAQAEELITETEESYRLGVITEVERHTKVIDTWTETNERLVDAVKKNFNDNDPLNSVWMMANSGARGNMSQVRQLVGMRGLMANPQGEIIDLPIRTNFREGLTVTEYVISSYGARKGLVDTALRTADSGYLTRRLVDVAQDVIVREDDCGTMRSIMVKAEDGRFGNRLVGRLTADQVLGADGEVIAERNSEIDPPLSKRFEAAGVSALTVRSPLTCEANRSVCRKCYGWALAHNHLVDLGEAVGIIAAQSIGEPGTQLTMRTFHTGGVSTAESGVVRSKLEGTVEFGSKAKVRPYRTPHGVNAQQSDVDFLLTIKPLGSGKPQKIEITNGSLLFVDDGQKITSDVTVATIAAGAVQKSVEKATKDVICDLAGQVSYDPTIQPREVTDRQGNITHKAQ
;
A
#
# COMPACT_ATOMS: atom_id res chain seq x y z
N MET A 1 -27.49 -36.83 53.62
CA MET A 1 -26.69 -37.66 52.65
C MET A 1 -26.24 -36.75 51.55
N THR A 2 -25.07 -36.15 51.66
CA THR A 2 -24.45 -35.23 50.69
C THR A 2 -23.35 -35.98 49.98
N SER A 3 -23.56 -36.29 48.71
CA SER A 3 -22.60 -37.00 47.86
C SER A 3 -21.56 -35.99 47.31
N THR A 4 -20.33 -36.14 47.73
CA THR A 4 -19.15 -35.46 47.19
C THR A 4 -18.82 -35.99 45.80
N PRO A 5 -18.63 -35.16 44.73
CA PRO A 5 -18.23 -35.63 43.43
C PRO A 5 -16.71 -35.75 43.33
N SER A 6 -16.34 -36.96 43.21
CA SER A 6 -15.16 -37.65 42.67
C SER A 6 -13.87 -36.85 42.35
N LYS A 7 -12.89 -37.09 43.19
CA LYS A 7 -11.47 -36.80 42.95
C LYS A 7 -10.90 -37.49 41.66
N SER A 8 -11.60 -38.47 41.08
CA SER A 8 -11.14 -39.21 39.87
C SER A 8 -11.21 -38.41 38.54
N ARG A 9 -12.20 -37.51 38.39
CA ARG A 9 -12.33 -36.69 37.18
C ARG A 9 -11.27 -35.59 37.06
N LYS A 10 -10.79 -35.06 38.18
CA LYS A 10 -9.70 -34.05 38.17
C LYS A 10 -8.34 -34.65 37.83
N SER A 11 -8.06 -35.90 38.30
CA SER A 11 -6.82 -36.59 37.99
C SER A 11 -6.72 -37.04 36.52
N ALA A 12 -7.84 -37.47 35.93
CA ALA A 12 -7.89 -37.88 34.52
C ALA A 12 -7.69 -36.64 33.56
N LYS A 13 -8.24 -35.48 33.95
CA LYS A 13 -8.08 -34.23 33.19
C LYS A 13 -6.64 -33.71 33.26
N ALA A 14 -6.00 -33.82 34.43
CA ALA A 14 -4.58 -33.48 34.63
C ALA A 14 -3.64 -34.43 33.89
N ALA A 15 -3.92 -35.72 33.88
CA ALA A 15 -3.15 -36.69 33.12
C ALA A 15 -3.28 -36.52 31.60
N LYS A 16 -4.46 -36.11 31.11
CA LYS A 16 -4.68 -35.80 29.69
C LYS A 16 -3.97 -34.53 29.28
N ALA A 17 -3.95 -33.51 30.13
CA ALA A 17 -3.21 -32.26 29.92
C ALA A 17 -1.68 -32.49 29.94
N ALA A 18 -1.18 -33.28 30.87
CA ALA A 18 0.24 -33.68 30.95
C ALA A 18 0.69 -34.49 29.71
N LYS A 19 -0.18 -35.39 29.23
CA LYS A 19 0.08 -36.18 28.01
C LYS A 19 0.06 -35.33 26.74
N ALA A 20 -0.81 -34.31 26.68
CA ALA A 20 -0.85 -33.34 25.60
C ALA A 20 0.38 -32.40 25.63
N ALA A 21 0.80 -31.97 26.80
CA ALA A 21 2.02 -31.16 26.97
C ALA A 21 3.29 -31.98 26.64
N ALA A 22 3.36 -33.25 27.03
CA ALA A 22 4.47 -34.14 26.68
C ALA A 22 4.50 -34.45 25.17
N ALA A 23 3.35 -34.61 24.51
CA ALA A 23 3.26 -34.77 23.07
C ALA A 23 3.66 -33.50 22.32
N ALA A 24 3.28 -32.30 22.82
CA ALA A 24 3.71 -31.03 22.28
C ALA A 24 5.23 -30.83 22.46
N HIS A 25 5.79 -31.17 23.62
CA HIS A 25 7.24 -31.17 23.87
C HIS A 25 8.01 -32.18 23.02
N ALA A 26 7.46 -33.37 22.78
CA ALA A 26 8.06 -34.34 21.88
C ALA A 26 8.02 -33.90 20.42
N LYS A 27 6.94 -33.23 20.01
CA LYS A 27 6.78 -32.61 18.67
C LYS A 27 7.72 -31.45 18.48
N SER A 28 7.92 -30.57 19.49
CA SER A 28 8.91 -29.47 19.45
C SER A 28 10.35 -30.01 19.41
N ARG A 29 10.63 -31.11 20.10
CA ARG A 29 11.95 -31.77 20.10
C ARG A 29 12.26 -32.48 18.77
N ALA A 30 11.25 -33.00 18.07
CA ALA A 30 11.37 -33.57 16.73
C ALA A 30 11.55 -32.49 15.66
N LEU A 31 10.87 -31.34 15.81
CA LEU A 31 11.03 -30.15 14.95
C LEU A 31 12.39 -29.44 15.13
N ALA A 32 12.99 -29.56 16.32
CA ALA A 32 14.34 -29.02 16.60
C ALA A 32 15.47 -29.77 15.84
N LYS A 33 15.16 -30.86 15.14
CA LYS A 33 16.14 -31.63 14.36
C LYS A 33 16.22 -31.27 12.87
N THR A 34 15.32 -30.40 12.37
CA THR A 34 15.41 -29.93 11.00
C THR A 34 16.33 -28.72 10.93
N PRO A 35 17.52 -28.81 10.31
CA PRO A 35 18.41 -27.67 10.16
C PRO A 35 17.70 -26.60 9.33
N PRO A 36 18.01 -25.30 9.58
CA PRO A 36 17.47 -24.23 8.76
C PRO A 36 17.86 -24.46 7.29
N PRO A 37 16.96 -24.17 6.34
CA PRO A 37 17.27 -24.36 4.93
C PRO A 37 18.44 -23.45 4.54
N PHE A 38 19.49 -24.04 3.97
CA PHE A 38 20.60 -23.28 3.43
C PHE A 38 20.12 -22.40 2.28
N ARG A 39 20.39 -21.10 2.34
CA ARG A 39 19.98 -20.12 1.34
C ARG A 39 21.20 -19.38 0.81
N ASN A 40 21.66 -19.77 -0.38
CA ASN A 40 22.74 -19.08 -1.08
C ASN A 40 22.21 -17.92 -1.93
N ARG A 41 21.73 -16.88 -1.27
CA ARG A 41 21.23 -15.65 -1.91
C ARG A 41 21.37 -14.46 -0.98
N VAL A 42 21.33 -13.27 -1.54
CA VAL A 42 21.26 -12.03 -0.76
C VAL A 42 19.97 -12.05 0.08
N VAL A 43 20.11 -11.79 1.38
CA VAL A 43 19.01 -11.75 2.34
C VAL A 43 18.63 -10.29 2.56
N ASP A 44 17.58 -9.86 1.89
CA ASP A 44 16.96 -8.55 2.08
C ASP A 44 16.00 -8.56 3.30
N LYS A 45 15.41 -7.40 3.60
CA LYS A 45 14.44 -7.24 4.69
C LYS A 45 13.27 -8.22 4.61
N LYS A 46 12.78 -8.51 3.39
CA LYS A 46 11.66 -9.44 3.17
C LYS A 46 12.09 -10.89 3.45
N ALA A 47 13.22 -11.30 2.91
CA ALA A 47 13.77 -12.64 3.14
C ALA A 47 14.13 -12.88 4.61
N LEU A 48 14.61 -11.85 5.32
CA LEU A 48 14.87 -11.91 6.75
C LEU A 48 13.56 -12.09 7.55
N LYS A 49 12.51 -11.35 7.21
CA LYS A 49 11.18 -11.52 7.83
C LYS A 49 10.65 -12.94 7.63
N ASP A 50 10.78 -13.49 6.42
CA ASP A 50 10.35 -14.86 6.12
C ASP A 50 11.17 -15.90 6.88
N LEU A 51 12.47 -15.65 7.08
CA LEU A 51 13.35 -16.53 7.87
C LEU A 51 12.94 -16.55 9.35
N VAL A 52 12.70 -15.37 9.94
CA VAL A 52 12.24 -15.25 11.34
C VAL A 52 10.87 -15.91 11.52
N ALA A 53 9.92 -15.69 10.59
CA ALA A 53 8.62 -16.34 10.63
C ALA A 53 8.72 -17.87 10.50
N TRP A 54 9.61 -18.37 9.64
CA TRP A 54 9.90 -19.79 9.53
C TRP A 54 10.46 -20.39 10.82
N ALA A 55 11.44 -19.72 11.43
CA ALA A 55 12.04 -20.16 12.69
C ALA A 55 11.01 -20.19 13.84
N PHE A 56 10.19 -19.15 13.94
CA PHE A 56 9.13 -19.10 14.95
C PHE A 56 8.14 -20.26 14.82
N LYS A 57 7.72 -20.56 13.59
CA LYS A 57 6.78 -21.64 13.32
C LYS A 57 7.34 -23.03 13.61
N ASN A 58 8.62 -23.26 13.32
CA ASN A 58 9.23 -24.60 13.40
C ASN A 58 9.97 -24.87 14.71
N HIS A 59 10.54 -23.83 15.34
CA HIS A 59 11.42 -23.98 16.51
C HIS A 59 10.91 -23.29 17.77
N GLY A 60 9.85 -22.49 17.66
CA GLY A 60 9.24 -21.77 18.77
C GLY A 60 9.97 -20.47 19.18
N THR A 61 9.46 -19.80 20.20
CA THR A 61 9.86 -18.43 20.57
C THR A 61 11.32 -18.34 21.04
N ALA A 62 11.74 -19.25 21.94
CA ALA A 62 13.08 -19.19 22.55
C ALA A 62 14.20 -19.39 21.50
N ALA A 63 14.04 -20.37 20.60
CA ALA A 63 15.01 -20.61 19.54
C ALA A 63 15.05 -19.48 18.52
N THR A 64 13.91 -18.87 18.23
CA THR A 64 13.82 -17.72 17.33
C THR A 64 14.51 -16.49 17.93
N ALA A 65 14.35 -16.23 19.22
CA ALA A 65 15.03 -15.15 19.92
C ALA A 65 16.57 -15.33 19.87
N SER A 66 17.06 -16.52 20.18
CA SER A 66 18.48 -16.83 20.08
C SER A 66 19.02 -16.69 18.65
N MET A 67 18.26 -17.12 17.64
CA MET A 67 18.64 -16.95 16.24
C MET A 67 18.67 -15.46 15.84
N ALA A 68 17.72 -14.66 16.30
CA ALA A 68 17.69 -13.23 16.03
C ALA A 68 18.89 -12.51 16.64
N ASP A 69 19.30 -12.88 17.86
CA ASP A 69 20.50 -12.35 18.50
C ASP A 69 21.78 -12.73 17.74
N GLN A 70 21.91 -14.00 17.31
CA GLN A 70 23.04 -14.44 16.50
C GLN A 70 23.10 -13.71 15.15
N LEU A 71 21.96 -13.48 14.49
CA LEU A 71 21.91 -12.71 13.24
C LEU A 71 22.33 -11.24 13.46
N LYS A 72 21.87 -10.63 14.55
CA LYS A 72 22.28 -9.28 14.94
C LYS A 72 23.79 -9.20 15.16
N ASP A 73 24.36 -10.10 15.95
CA ASP A 73 25.80 -10.13 16.26
C ASP A 73 26.65 -10.39 15.00
N LEU A 74 26.19 -11.28 14.13
CA LEU A 74 26.80 -11.53 12.81
C LEU A 74 26.79 -10.26 11.96
N GLY A 75 25.64 -9.59 11.89
CA GLY A 75 25.46 -8.34 11.16
C GLY A 75 26.41 -7.25 11.63
N PHE A 76 26.50 -7.01 12.95
CA PHE A 76 27.42 -6.03 13.53
C PHE A 76 28.88 -6.38 13.27
N LYS A 77 29.27 -7.63 13.45
CA LYS A 77 30.63 -8.09 13.20
C LYS A 77 31.08 -7.81 11.77
N TYR A 78 30.30 -8.24 10.80
CA TYR A 78 30.70 -8.09 9.40
C TYR A 78 30.52 -6.68 8.86
N ALA A 79 29.52 -5.92 9.32
CA ALA A 79 29.39 -4.50 8.98
C ALA A 79 30.59 -3.66 9.49
N THR A 80 31.08 -3.97 10.70
CA THR A 80 32.27 -3.33 11.27
C THR A 80 33.52 -3.73 10.49
N GLN A 81 33.69 -4.99 10.14
CA GLN A 81 34.84 -5.47 9.37
C GLN A 81 34.86 -4.91 7.93
N ALA A 82 33.69 -4.81 7.30
CA ALA A 82 33.55 -4.23 5.96
C ALA A 82 33.73 -2.70 5.95
N ALA A 83 33.73 -2.04 7.10
CA ALA A 83 33.86 -0.59 7.25
C ALA A 83 32.92 0.20 6.33
N VAL A 84 31.64 -0.21 6.28
CA VAL A 84 30.63 0.42 5.41
C VAL A 84 30.42 1.87 5.83
N SER A 85 30.87 2.80 5.00
CA SER A 85 30.76 4.24 5.19
C SER A 85 30.29 4.90 3.89
N ILE A 86 29.90 6.16 3.97
CA ILE A 86 29.40 6.95 2.83
C ILE A 86 30.34 8.12 2.59
N SER A 87 30.76 8.28 1.35
CA SER A 87 31.50 9.47 0.88
C SER A 87 30.76 10.13 -0.28
N VAL A 88 31.13 11.37 -0.60
CA VAL A 88 30.59 12.08 -1.76
C VAL A 88 30.95 11.36 -3.09
N ASN A 89 32.08 10.65 -3.13
CA ASN A 89 32.51 9.89 -4.31
C ASN A 89 31.66 8.66 -4.59
N ASP A 90 30.97 8.12 -3.57
CA ASP A 90 30.06 6.98 -3.74
C ASP A 90 28.75 7.38 -4.43
N LEU A 91 28.46 8.68 -4.51
CA LEU A 91 27.29 9.22 -5.18
C LEU A 91 27.55 9.37 -6.70
N LYS A 92 27.51 8.27 -7.45
CA LYS A 92 27.76 8.27 -8.91
C LYS A 92 26.50 8.66 -9.67
N VAL A 93 26.59 9.77 -10.42
CA VAL A 93 25.50 10.23 -11.29
C VAL A 93 25.50 9.41 -12.57
N PRO A 94 24.37 8.83 -13.01
CA PRO A 94 24.30 8.08 -14.25
C PRO A 94 24.51 8.99 -15.48
N ALA A 95 25.28 8.52 -16.46
CA ALA A 95 25.56 9.28 -17.69
C ALA A 95 24.27 9.59 -18.48
N ALA A 96 23.31 8.65 -18.47
CA ALA A 96 22.01 8.80 -19.14
C ALA A 96 21.15 9.96 -18.61
N LYS A 97 21.50 10.59 -17.47
CA LYS A 97 20.75 11.72 -16.90
C LYS A 97 20.63 12.88 -17.90
N LYS A 98 21.72 13.23 -18.57
CA LYS A 98 21.75 14.38 -19.50
C LYS A 98 20.82 14.17 -20.68
N ASP A 99 20.83 12.98 -21.26
CA ASP A 99 20.00 12.63 -22.40
C ASP A 99 18.52 12.59 -22.06
N LEU A 100 18.18 12.03 -20.89
CA LEU A 100 16.78 12.00 -20.40
C LEU A 100 16.23 13.40 -20.11
N LEU A 101 17.05 14.29 -19.55
CA LEU A 101 16.64 15.68 -19.31
C LEU A 101 16.47 16.44 -20.63
N ALA A 102 17.36 16.26 -21.60
CA ALA A 102 17.24 16.91 -22.91
C ALA A 102 15.97 16.49 -23.65
N GLN A 103 15.65 15.18 -23.64
CA GLN A 103 14.39 14.68 -24.23
C GLN A 103 13.15 15.28 -23.54
N ALA A 104 13.18 15.42 -22.21
CA ALA A 104 12.06 16.02 -21.47
C ALA A 104 11.90 17.51 -21.83
N GLU A 105 12.99 18.26 -21.96
CA GLU A 105 12.98 19.67 -22.33
C GLU A 105 12.42 19.88 -23.75
N GLU A 106 12.76 19.01 -24.69
CA GLU A 106 12.22 19.02 -26.05
C GLU A 106 10.69 18.85 -26.06
N LEU A 107 10.18 17.82 -25.36
CA LEU A 107 8.74 17.57 -25.22
C LEU A 107 7.99 18.73 -24.54
N ILE A 108 8.61 19.39 -23.59
CA ILE A 108 8.02 20.56 -22.92
C ILE A 108 7.97 21.75 -23.86
N THR A 109 9.02 21.97 -24.64
CA THR A 109 9.06 23.05 -25.65
C THR A 109 7.96 22.85 -26.68
N GLU A 110 7.76 21.64 -27.20
CA GLU A 110 6.62 21.31 -28.09
C GLU A 110 5.27 21.56 -27.43
N THR A 111 5.16 21.27 -26.13
CA THR A 111 3.93 21.51 -25.37
C THR A 111 3.66 23.00 -25.21
N GLU A 112 4.67 23.79 -24.95
CA GLU A 112 4.57 25.26 -24.86
C GLU A 112 4.21 25.88 -26.20
N GLU A 113 4.80 25.40 -27.31
CA GLU A 113 4.44 25.84 -28.65
C GLU A 113 2.96 25.52 -28.97
N SER A 114 2.49 24.32 -28.64
CA SER A 114 1.10 23.93 -28.80
C SER A 114 0.15 24.83 -27.99
N TYR A 115 0.55 25.25 -26.81
CA TYR A 115 -0.19 26.20 -25.99
C TYR A 115 -0.21 27.61 -26.63
N ARG A 116 0.93 28.10 -27.12
CA ARG A 116 1.03 29.41 -27.81
C ARG A 116 0.18 29.45 -29.07
N LEU A 117 0.07 28.34 -29.79
CA LEU A 117 -0.80 28.19 -30.95
C LEU A 117 -2.29 28.04 -30.60
N GLY A 118 -2.64 27.97 -29.31
CA GLY A 118 -4.02 27.82 -28.85
C GLY A 118 -4.62 26.42 -29.06
N VAL A 119 -3.80 25.40 -29.33
CA VAL A 119 -4.26 24.01 -29.54
C VAL A 119 -4.67 23.37 -28.21
N ILE A 120 -3.99 23.72 -27.13
CA ILE A 120 -4.24 23.20 -25.79
C ILE A 120 -4.53 24.35 -24.81
N THR A 121 -5.28 24.05 -23.76
CA THR A 121 -5.60 24.99 -22.68
C THR A 121 -4.46 25.08 -21.66
N GLU A 122 -4.47 26.12 -20.81
CA GLU A 122 -3.49 26.28 -19.72
C GLU A 122 -3.46 25.09 -18.76
N VAL A 123 -4.62 24.52 -18.43
CA VAL A 123 -4.73 23.38 -17.54
C VAL A 123 -4.12 22.12 -18.19
N GLU A 124 -4.39 21.91 -19.47
CA GLU A 124 -3.81 20.82 -20.24
C GLU A 124 -2.28 20.96 -20.34
N ARG A 125 -1.76 22.15 -20.61
CA ARG A 125 -0.33 22.45 -20.61
C ARG A 125 0.31 22.09 -19.27
N HIS A 126 -0.23 22.64 -18.19
CA HIS A 126 0.30 22.41 -16.84
C HIS A 126 0.33 20.92 -16.47
N THR A 127 -0.75 20.22 -16.76
CA THR A 127 -0.84 18.78 -16.47
C THR A 127 0.17 17.98 -17.30
N LYS A 128 0.29 18.28 -18.60
CA LYS A 128 1.23 17.61 -19.49
C LYS A 128 2.68 17.85 -19.08
N VAL A 129 3.04 19.04 -18.64
CA VAL A 129 4.38 19.35 -18.12
C VAL A 129 4.69 18.54 -16.86
N ILE A 130 3.74 18.46 -15.91
CA ILE A 130 3.90 17.67 -14.69
C ILE A 130 4.10 16.18 -15.01
N ASP A 131 3.31 15.63 -15.92
CA ASP A 131 3.41 14.22 -16.29
C ASP A 131 4.72 13.90 -17.02
N THR A 132 5.17 14.77 -17.91
CA THR A 132 6.46 14.62 -18.58
C THR A 132 7.61 14.57 -17.57
N TRP A 133 7.62 15.47 -16.58
CA TRP A 133 8.63 15.45 -15.54
C TRP A 133 8.51 14.24 -14.60
N THR A 134 7.29 13.79 -14.32
CA THR A 134 7.06 12.58 -13.50
C THR A 134 7.59 11.35 -14.20
N GLU A 135 7.26 11.17 -15.48
CA GLU A 135 7.75 10.05 -16.28
C GLU A 135 9.28 10.05 -16.41
N THR A 136 9.86 11.21 -16.71
CA THR A 136 11.32 11.38 -16.79
C THR A 136 11.99 11.02 -15.48
N ASN A 137 11.38 11.37 -14.36
CA ASN A 137 11.86 11.06 -13.04
C ASN A 137 11.83 9.55 -12.74
N GLU A 138 10.80 8.83 -13.19
CA GLU A 138 10.72 7.37 -13.06
C GLU A 138 11.78 6.67 -13.94
N ARG A 139 11.92 7.08 -15.20
CA ARG A 139 12.98 6.59 -16.09
C ARG A 139 14.37 6.82 -15.49
N LEU A 140 14.59 7.96 -14.85
CA LEU A 140 15.85 8.26 -14.18
C LEU A 140 16.10 7.35 -12.97
N VAL A 141 15.07 7.00 -12.19
CA VAL A 141 15.20 6.01 -11.09
C VAL A 141 15.66 4.66 -11.60
N ASP A 142 15.12 4.20 -12.74
CA ASP A 142 15.52 2.92 -13.31
C ASP A 142 16.93 2.97 -13.90
N ALA A 143 17.33 4.09 -14.51
CA ALA A 143 18.70 4.34 -14.94
C ALA A 143 19.69 4.33 -13.75
N VAL A 144 19.31 4.93 -12.60
CA VAL A 144 20.10 4.90 -11.37
C VAL A 144 20.26 3.48 -10.84
N LYS A 145 19.15 2.69 -10.78
CA LYS A 145 19.21 1.29 -10.36
C LYS A 145 20.12 0.47 -11.25
N LYS A 146 19.98 0.63 -12.57
CA LYS A 146 20.81 -0.07 -13.55
C LYS A 146 22.27 0.31 -13.40
N ASN A 147 22.59 1.59 -13.27
CA ASN A 147 23.95 2.07 -13.08
C ASN A 147 24.63 1.47 -11.84
N PHE A 148 23.93 1.37 -10.69
CA PHE A 148 24.48 0.74 -9.50
C PHE A 148 24.65 -0.77 -9.67
N ASN A 149 23.68 -1.47 -10.26
CA ASN A 149 23.77 -2.91 -10.46
C ASN A 149 24.92 -3.32 -11.41
N ASP A 150 25.10 -2.57 -12.49
CA ASP A 150 26.06 -2.93 -13.56
C ASP A 150 27.47 -2.44 -13.25
N ASN A 151 27.61 -1.24 -12.70
CA ASN A 151 28.92 -0.58 -12.54
C ASN A 151 29.48 -0.65 -11.11
N ASP A 152 28.63 -0.70 -10.08
CA ASP A 152 29.09 -0.61 -8.68
C ASP A 152 28.12 -1.32 -7.71
N PRO A 153 27.98 -2.66 -7.80
CA PRO A 153 27.06 -3.41 -6.94
C PRO A 153 27.43 -3.40 -5.46
N LEU A 154 28.69 -3.10 -5.13
CA LEU A 154 29.22 -3.01 -3.76
C LEU A 154 29.22 -1.59 -3.19
N ASN A 155 28.60 -0.64 -3.86
CA ASN A 155 28.45 0.72 -3.37
C ASN A 155 27.71 0.76 -2.05
N SER A 156 28.25 1.46 -1.05
CA SER A 156 27.68 1.50 0.31
C SER A 156 26.25 2.07 0.34
N VAL A 157 25.98 3.13 -0.44
CA VAL A 157 24.64 3.74 -0.54
C VAL A 157 23.65 2.77 -1.16
N TRP A 158 24.07 2.09 -2.24
CA TRP A 158 23.24 1.09 -2.91
C TRP A 158 22.95 -0.11 -2.01
N MET A 159 23.96 -0.67 -1.35
CA MET A 159 23.78 -1.79 -0.43
C MET A 159 22.80 -1.47 0.69
N MET A 160 22.90 -0.29 1.32
CA MET A 160 21.98 0.11 2.38
C MET A 160 20.55 0.30 1.91
N ALA A 161 20.34 0.94 0.76
CA ALA A 161 19.03 1.20 0.19
C ALA A 161 18.37 -0.09 -0.35
N ASN A 162 19.12 -0.92 -1.08
CA ASN A 162 18.63 -2.14 -1.69
C ASN A 162 18.30 -3.23 -0.65
N SER A 163 19.09 -3.34 0.41
CA SER A 163 18.81 -4.26 1.52
C SER A 163 17.59 -3.84 2.35
N GLY A 164 17.17 -2.59 2.26
CA GLY A 164 16.10 -2.02 3.09
C GLY A 164 16.52 -1.72 4.53
N ALA A 165 17.83 -1.72 4.82
CA ALA A 165 18.36 -1.41 6.15
C ALA A 165 18.18 0.07 6.48
N ARG A 166 18.53 0.96 5.55
CA ARG A 166 18.40 2.40 5.71
C ARG A 166 18.25 3.09 4.37
N GLY A 167 17.38 4.10 4.33
CA GLY A 167 17.08 4.83 3.12
C GLY A 167 16.13 4.07 2.17
N ASN A 168 15.68 4.76 1.16
CA ASN A 168 14.86 4.22 0.09
C ASN A 168 15.32 4.78 -1.26
N MET A 169 14.83 4.22 -2.36
CA MET A 169 15.20 4.66 -3.70
C MET A 169 14.83 6.12 -3.99
N SER A 170 13.78 6.64 -3.37
CA SER A 170 13.41 8.05 -3.51
C SER A 170 14.48 8.99 -2.93
N GLN A 171 15.10 8.62 -1.80
CA GLN A 171 16.21 9.39 -1.22
C GLN A 171 17.49 9.27 -2.06
N VAL A 172 17.82 8.08 -2.55
CA VAL A 172 18.95 7.87 -3.45
C VAL A 172 18.79 8.68 -4.73
N ARG A 173 17.59 8.74 -5.30
CA ARG A 173 17.27 9.55 -6.46
C ARG A 173 17.59 11.03 -6.22
N GLN A 174 17.22 11.58 -5.08
CA GLN A 174 17.52 12.98 -4.74
C GLN A 174 19.02 13.26 -4.61
N LEU A 175 19.81 12.24 -4.24
CA LEU A 175 21.26 12.35 -4.12
C LEU A 175 21.99 12.31 -5.46
N VAL A 176 21.59 11.42 -6.39
CA VAL A 176 22.32 11.14 -7.64
C VAL A 176 21.51 11.34 -8.92
N GLY A 177 20.20 11.42 -8.84
CA GLY A 177 19.30 11.62 -9.96
C GLY A 177 18.89 13.08 -10.10
N MET A 178 17.62 13.37 -9.87
CA MET A 178 17.07 14.73 -9.75
C MET A 178 16.12 14.79 -8.56
N ARG A 179 15.95 15.97 -7.99
CA ARG A 179 14.99 16.15 -6.90
C ARG A 179 13.54 16.11 -7.39
N GLY A 180 13.28 16.67 -8.56
CA GLY A 180 11.99 16.61 -9.22
C GLY A 180 11.06 17.77 -8.88
N LEU A 181 9.76 17.55 -9.05
CA LEU A 181 8.72 18.52 -8.80
C LEU A 181 8.54 18.79 -7.31
N MET A 182 8.29 20.05 -6.97
CA MET A 182 8.05 20.53 -5.61
C MET A 182 6.70 21.22 -5.52
N ALA A 183 6.12 21.20 -4.32
CA ALA A 183 4.90 21.96 -4.05
C ALA A 183 5.23 23.33 -3.46
N ASN A 184 4.42 24.33 -3.82
CA ASN A 184 4.44 25.67 -3.22
C ASN A 184 3.86 25.63 -1.77
N PRO A 185 3.90 26.71 -1.00
CA PRO A 185 3.31 26.74 0.35
C PRO A 185 1.80 26.45 0.37
N GLN A 186 1.07 26.74 -0.71
CA GLN A 186 -0.36 26.48 -0.87
C GLN A 186 -0.65 24.99 -1.12
N GLY A 187 0.35 24.22 -1.58
CA GLY A 187 0.23 22.81 -1.86
C GLY A 187 0.07 22.47 -3.34
N GLU A 188 0.06 23.46 -4.21
CA GLU A 188 0.04 23.27 -5.67
C GLU A 188 1.43 22.86 -6.16
N ILE A 189 1.49 22.06 -7.19
CA ILE A 189 2.74 21.61 -7.80
C ILE A 189 3.29 22.72 -8.68
N ILE A 190 4.55 23.09 -8.46
CA ILE A 190 5.25 24.06 -9.30
C ILE A 190 5.69 23.32 -10.58
N ASP A 191 5.38 23.89 -11.74
CA ASP A 191 5.73 23.33 -13.06
C ASP A 191 7.23 23.42 -13.40
N LEU A 192 8.00 24.16 -12.60
CA LEU A 192 9.46 24.22 -12.69
C LEU A 192 10.08 23.12 -11.79
N PRO A 193 10.65 22.04 -12.34
CA PRO A 193 11.27 20.98 -11.56
C PRO A 193 12.68 21.40 -11.09
N ILE A 194 13.12 20.77 -10.00
CA ILE A 194 14.51 20.83 -9.57
C ILE A 194 15.28 19.75 -10.34
N ARG A 195 16.04 20.15 -11.38
CA ARG A 195 16.78 19.25 -12.27
C ARG A 195 18.09 18.75 -11.66
N THR A 196 18.65 19.53 -10.77
CA THR A 196 19.88 19.19 -10.06
C THR A 196 19.64 18.17 -8.97
N ASN A 197 20.71 17.59 -8.47
CA ASN A 197 20.72 16.71 -7.30
C ASN A 197 21.61 17.30 -6.20
N PHE A 198 21.58 16.70 -5.01
CA PHE A 198 22.37 17.19 -3.88
C PHE A 198 23.88 17.06 -4.08
N ARG A 199 24.34 16.12 -4.93
CA ARG A 199 25.77 15.98 -5.25
C ARG A 199 26.27 17.13 -6.13
N GLU A 200 25.49 17.51 -7.13
CA GLU A 200 25.82 18.60 -8.07
C GLU A 200 25.69 19.97 -7.39
N GLY A 201 24.87 20.04 -6.34
CA GLY A 201 24.45 21.27 -5.69
C GLY A 201 23.23 21.91 -6.36
N LEU A 202 22.47 22.66 -5.60
CA LEU A 202 21.27 23.36 -6.07
C LEU A 202 21.63 24.80 -6.50
N THR A 203 20.97 25.29 -7.53
CA THR A 203 20.98 26.74 -7.84
C THR A 203 20.22 27.50 -6.75
N VAL A 204 20.41 28.82 -6.69
CA VAL A 204 19.73 29.65 -5.68
C VAL A 204 18.22 29.52 -5.78
N THR A 205 17.67 29.55 -7.01
CA THR A 205 16.24 29.41 -7.26
C THR A 205 15.73 28.04 -6.81
N GLU A 206 16.42 26.96 -7.18
CA GLU A 206 16.07 25.60 -6.79
C GLU A 206 16.14 25.40 -5.27
N TYR A 207 17.10 26.04 -4.61
CA TYR A 207 17.23 26.01 -3.15
C TYR A 207 16.02 26.69 -2.48
N VAL A 208 15.60 27.88 -2.96
CA VAL A 208 14.43 28.58 -2.42
C VAL A 208 13.16 27.74 -2.60
N ILE A 209 12.91 27.22 -3.81
CA ILE A 209 11.77 26.33 -4.09
C ILE A 209 11.80 25.13 -3.16
N SER A 210 12.96 24.53 -2.98
CA SER A 210 13.20 23.39 -2.10
C SER A 210 12.88 23.69 -0.64
N SER A 211 13.15 24.92 -0.18
CA SER A 211 12.92 25.33 1.20
C SER A 211 11.43 25.42 1.56
N TYR A 212 10.56 25.72 0.59
CA TYR A 212 9.12 25.77 0.81
C TYR A 212 8.57 24.40 1.24
N GLY A 213 8.95 23.35 0.53
CA GLY A 213 8.55 22.00 0.87
C GLY A 213 9.06 21.55 2.24
N ALA A 214 10.31 21.87 2.57
CA ALA A 214 10.89 21.56 3.88
C ALA A 214 10.16 22.30 5.01
N ARG A 215 9.91 23.59 4.85
CA ARG A 215 9.17 24.41 5.84
C ARG A 215 7.76 23.90 6.05
N LYS A 216 7.03 23.60 4.97
CA LYS A 216 5.68 23.03 5.04
C LYS A 216 5.70 21.68 5.77
N GLY A 217 6.65 20.81 5.44
CA GLY A 217 6.80 19.53 6.13
C GLY A 217 7.04 19.67 7.64
N LEU A 218 7.89 20.62 8.06
CA LEU A 218 8.14 20.91 9.49
C LEU A 218 6.86 21.36 10.20
N VAL A 219 6.12 22.31 9.60
CA VAL A 219 4.88 22.83 10.17
C VAL A 219 3.81 21.73 10.24
N ASP A 220 3.62 21.01 9.15
CA ASP A 220 2.64 19.90 9.08
C ASP A 220 2.94 18.82 10.12
N THR A 221 4.21 18.47 10.32
CA THR A 221 4.61 17.49 11.34
C THR A 221 4.27 17.99 12.74
N ALA A 222 4.59 19.24 13.05
CA ALA A 222 4.32 19.82 14.38
C ALA A 222 2.82 19.84 14.70
N LEU A 223 1.99 20.28 13.74
CA LEU A 223 0.53 20.36 13.92
C LEU A 223 -0.13 18.96 13.98
N ARG A 224 0.19 18.08 13.03
CA ARG A 224 -0.43 16.76 12.94
C ARG A 224 -0.04 15.82 14.09
N THR A 225 1.11 16.03 14.71
CA THR A 225 1.51 15.24 15.89
C THR A 225 0.52 15.45 17.03
N ALA A 226 0.09 16.69 17.27
CA ALA A 226 -0.93 17.00 18.27
C ALA A 226 -2.29 16.37 17.92
N ASP A 227 -2.73 16.45 16.67
CA ASP A 227 -3.99 15.88 16.21
C ASP A 227 -4.00 14.34 16.34
N SER A 228 -2.90 13.68 15.97
CA SER A 228 -2.75 12.24 16.12
C SER A 228 -2.78 11.81 17.59
N GLY A 229 -2.11 12.57 18.47
CA GLY A 229 -2.12 12.33 19.92
C GLY A 229 -3.52 12.49 20.51
N TYR A 230 -4.24 13.54 20.12
CA TYR A 230 -5.61 13.78 20.58
C TYR A 230 -6.61 12.74 20.06
N LEU A 231 -6.46 12.31 18.80
CA LEU A 231 -7.24 11.21 18.24
C LEU A 231 -7.02 9.91 19.03
N THR A 232 -5.76 9.56 19.29
CA THR A 232 -5.40 8.35 20.04
C THR A 232 -6.01 8.38 21.45
N ARG A 233 -5.92 9.52 22.15
CA ARG A 233 -6.52 9.69 23.47
C ARG A 233 -8.03 9.46 23.42
N ARG A 234 -8.74 10.09 22.49
CA ARG A 234 -10.20 9.90 22.36
C ARG A 234 -10.57 8.46 22.05
N LEU A 235 -9.80 7.78 21.20
CA LEU A 235 -10.01 6.36 20.89
C LEU A 235 -9.82 5.48 22.14
N VAL A 236 -8.80 5.75 22.94
CA VAL A 236 -8.55 5.02 24.20
C VAL A 236 -9.67 5.27 25.20
N ASP A 237 -10.10 6.52 25.39
CA ASP A 237 -11.17 6.87 26.33
C ASP A 237 -12.50 6.15 25.99
N VAL A 238 -12.83 6.01 24.70
CA VAL A 238 -14.03 5.30 24.24
C VAL A 238 -13.87 3.77 24.31
N ALA A 239 -12.68 3.25 23.99
CA ALA A 239 -12.46 1.82 23.85
C ALA A 239 -11.97 1.12 25.12
N GLN A 240 -11.65 1.84 26.20
CA GLN A 240 -11.08 1.27 27.43
C GLN A 240 -11.98 0.22 28.11
N ASP A 241 -13.31 0.34 27.94
CA ASP A 241 -14.27 -0.61 28.52
C ASP A 241 -14.40 -1.90 27.71
N VAL A 242 -13.79 -1.98 26.52
CA VAL A 242 -13.84 -3.17 25.69
C VAL A 242 -12.77 -4.17 26.14
N ILE A 243 -13.20 -5.11 26.97
CA ILE A 243 -12.36 -6.14 27.61
C ILE A 243 -12.95 -7.50 27.26
N VAL A 244 -12.10 -8.53 27.10
CA VAL A 244 -12.57 -9.90 26.89
C VAL A 244 -13.09 -10.46 28.22
N ARG A 245 -14.42 -10.64 28.35
CA ARG A 245 -15.05 -11.04 29.63
C ARG A 245 -15.60 -12.46 29.65
N GLU A 246 -15.97 -13.00 28.51
CA GLU A 246 -16.65 -14.27 28.37
C GLU A 246 -15.90 -15.17 27.38
N ASP A 247 -15.99 -16.48 27.57
CA ASP A 247 -15.41 -17.44 26.60
C ASP A 247 -16.21 -17.50 25.31
N ASP A 248 -17.54 -17.56 25.39
CA ASP A 248 -18.42 -17.68 24.23
C ASP A 248 -19.78 -17.04 24.49
N CYS A 249 -20.19 -16.11 23.67
CA CYS A 249 -21.51 -15.47 23.73
C CYS A 249 -22.61 -16.32 23.05
N GLY A 250 -22.28 -17.42 22.39
CA GLY A 250 -23.25 -18.29 21.73
C GLY A 250 -23.88 -17.73 20.44
N THR A 251 -23.44 -16.57 19.96
CA THR A 251 -24.04 -15.90 18.78
C THR A 251 -24.11 -16.81 17.55
N MET A 252 -25.20 -16.67 16.80
CA MET A 252 -25.37 -17.26 15.45
C MET A 252 -25.05 -16.25 14.35
N ARG A 253 -24.83 -14.96 14.70
CA ARG A 253 -24.48 -13.93 13.73
C ARG A 253 -23.03 -14.05 13.29
N SER A 254 -22.81 -13.81 12.02
CA SER A 254 -21.50 -13.93 11.38
C SER A 254 -21.24 -12.81 10.38
N ILE A 255 -20.00 -12.67 9.97
CA ILE A 255 -19.61 -11.80 8.86
C ILE A 255 -19.10 -12.69 7.73
N MET A 256 -19.60 -12.45 6.51
CA MET A 256 -19.13 -13.12 5.32
C MET A 256 -17.87 -12.44 4.79
N VAL A 257 -16.80 -13.19 4.63
CA VAL A 257 -15.54 -12.76 4.00
C VAL A 257 -15.44 -13.43 2.64
N LYS A 258 -15.42 -12.63 1.59
CA LYS A 258 -15.24 -13.12 0.20
C LYS A 258 -13.76 -13.21 -0.13
N ALA A 259 -13.39 -14.23 -0.91
CA ALA A 259 -12.07 -14.34 -1.50
C ALA A 259 -11.91 -13.29 -2.61
N GLU A 260 -10.77 -12.60 -2.65
CA GLU A 260 -10.34 -11.73 -3.73
C GLU A 260 -9.32 -12.51 -4.56
N ASP A 261 -9.57 -12.65 -5.86
CA ASP A 261 -8.74 -13.48 -6.77
C ASP A 261 -8.50 -14.91 -6.25
N GLY A 262 -9.51 -15.51 -5.61
CA GLY A 262 -9.42 -16.84 -5.03
C GLY A 262 -8.57 -16.94 -3.76
N ARG A 263 -8.18 -15.82 -3.15
CA ARG A 263 -7.36 -15.74 -1.93
C ARG A 263 -8.05 -14.97 -0.83
N PHE A 264 -7.97 -15.47 0.38
CA PHE A 264 -8.45 -14.76 1.56
C PHE A 264 -7.37 -13.89 2.21
N GLY A 265 -6.09 -14.17 1.91
CA GLY A 265 -4.95 -13.49 2.50
C GLY A 265 -4.93 -13.59 4.03
N ASN A 266 -4.52 -12.50 4.69
CA ASN A 266 -4.44 -12.47 6.15
C ASN A 266 -5.77 -12.13 6.85
N ARG A 267 -6.88 -11.96 6.10
CA ARG A 267 -8.17 -11.54 6.66
C ARG A 267 -8.86 -12.61 7.51
N LEU A 268 -8.54 -13.87 7.28
CA LEU A 268 -9.11 -15.02 8.02
C LEU A 268 -8.26 -15.45 9.20
N VAL A 269 -6.94 -15.30 9.11
CA VAL A 269 -6.01 -15.82 10.12
C VAL A 269 -6.29 -15.22 11.49
N GLY A 270 -6.41 -16.10 12.49
CA GLY A 270 -6.72 -15.72 13.87
C GLY A 270 -8.20 -15.52 14.17
N ARG A 271 -9.10 -15.68 13.19
CA ARG A 271 -10.55 -15.69 13.42
C ARG A 271 -11.06 -17.12 13.63
N LEU A 272 -12.30 -17.23 14.09
CA LEU A 272 -12.99 -18.52 14.21
C LEU A 272 -14.09 -18.64 13.16
N THR A 273 -14.31 -19.84 12.66
CA THR A 273 -15.43 -20.16 11.75
C THR A 273 -16.75 -19.97 12.49
N ALA A 274 -17.72 -19.35 11.85
CA ALA A 274 -19.08 -19.21 12.43
C ALA A 274 -19.92 -20.46 12.16
N ASP A 275 -19.76 -21.05 10.99
CA ASP A 275 -20.48 -22.24 10.54
C ASP A 275 -19.49 -23.31 10.10
N GLN A 276 -20.03 -24.51 9.82
CA GLN A 276 -19.27 -25.60 9.26
C GLN A 276 -18.87 -25.27 7.81
N VAL A 277 -17.61 -25.45 7.47
CA VAL A 277 -17.07 -25.15 6.14
C VAL A 277 -16.96 -26.45 5.35
N LEU A 278 -17.67 -26.51 4.23
CA LEU A 278 -17.64 -27.62 3.29
C LEU A 278 -16.74 -27.28 2.11
N GLY A 279 -15.97 -28.25 1.65
CA GLY A 279 -15.25 -28.18 0.39
C GLY A 279 -16.18 -28.35 -0.83
N ALA A 280 -15.64 -28.15 -2.02
CA ALA A 280 -16.38 -28.38 -3.28
C ALA A 280 -16.93 -29.82 -3.40
N ASP A 281 -16.24 -30.77 -2.78
CA ASP A 281 -16.59 -32.21 -2.77
C ASP A 281 -17.57 -32.60 -1.64
N GLY A 282 -18.05 -31.63 -0.84
CA GLY A 282 -18.90 -31.87 0.32
C GLY A 282 -18.16 -32.37 1.57
N GLU A 283 -16.84 -32.48 1.53
CA GLU A 283 -16.03 -32.82 2.69
C GLU A 283 -16.00 -31.65 3.69
N VAL A 284 -16.09 -32.01 4.98
CA VAL A 284 -15.98 -31.01 6.06
C VAL A 284 -14.53 -30.63 6.24
N ILE A 285 -14.17 -29.41 5.86
CA ILE A 285 -12.81 -28.89 6.01
C ILE A 285 -12.58 -28.34 7.42
N ALA A 286 -13.59 -27.69 7.98
CA ALA A 286 -13.55 -27.13 9.33
C ALA A 286 -14.93 -27.17 9.97
N GLU A 287 -14.97 -27.47 11.27
CA GLU A 287 -16.17 -27.41 12.09
C GLU A 287 -16.44 -25.97 12.57
N ARG A 288 -17.65 -25.75 13.08
CA ARG A 288 -18.02 -24.48 13.74
C ARG A 288 -17.09 -24.19 14.93
N ASN A 289 -16.72 -22.93 15.10
CA ASN A 289 -15.79 -22.46 16.13
C ASN A 289 -14.35 -23.04 16.01
N SER A 290 -13.96 -23.50 14.83
CA SER A 290 -12.56 -23.86 14.56
C SER A 290 -11.71 -22.61 14.41
N GLU A 291 -10.53 -22.62 15.02
CA GLU A 291 -9.53 -21.55 14.86
C GLU A 291 -8.89 -21.63 13.48
N ILE A 292 -8.87 -20.50 12.77
CA ILE A 292 -8.30 -20.43 11.42
C ILE A 292 -6.83 -20.05 11.54
N ASP A 293 -5.97 -21.07 11.43
CA ASP A 293 -4.52 -20.91 11.33
C ASP A 293 -4.07 -20.74 9.86
N PRO A 294 -2.84 -20.29 9.58
CA PRO A 294 -2.35 -20.13 8.21
C PRO A 294 -2.39 -21.39 7.33
N PRO A 295 -2.12 -22.61 7.83
CA PRO A 295 -2.33 -23.85 7.08
C PRO A 295 -3.77 -24.10 6.69
N LEU A 296 -4.73 -23.85 7.59
CA LEU A 296 -6.16 -24.05 7.33
C LEU A 296 -6.68 -23.02 6.31
N SER A 297 -6.23 -21.75 6.40
CA SER A 297 -6.56 -20.73 5.39
C SER A 297 -6.14 -21.18 3.98
N LYS A 298 -4.94 -21.74 3.83
CA LYS A 298 -4.47 -22.27 2.54
C LYS A 298 -5.28 -23.50 2.07
N ARG A 299 -5.79 -24.31 3.00
CA ARG A 299 -6.68 -25.44 2.65
C ARG A 299 -8.01 -24.93 2.09
N PHE A 300 -8.57 -23.85 2.65
CA PHE A 300 -9.78 -23.21 2.09
C PHE A 300 -9.55 -22.69 0.68
N GLU A 301 -8.40 -22.05 0.44
CA GLU A 301 -8.01 -21.56 -0.89
C GLU A 301 -7.83 -22.71 -1.88
N ALA A 302 -7.17 -23.78 -1.47
CA ALA A 302 -6.96 -24.97 -2.31
C ALA A 302 -8.27 -25.72 -2.64
N ALA A 303 -9.23 -25.69 -1.73
CA ALA A 303 -10.56 -26.29 -1.92
C ALA A 303 -11.52 -25.38 -2.72
N GLY A 304 -11.07 -24.22 -3.21
CA GLY A 304 -11.87 -23.34 -4.06
C GLY A 304 -13.03 -22.62 -3.34
N VAL A 305 -12.96 -22.50 -2.00
CA VAL A 305 -14.00 -21.79 -1.24
C VAL A 305 -13.99 -20.30 -1.63
N SER A 306 -15.12 -19.79 -2.14
CA SER A 306 -15.23 -18.40 -2.60
C SER A 306 -15.64 -17.42 -1.51
N ALA A 307 -16.33 -17.89 -0.47
CA ALA A 307 -16.76 -17.09 0.66
C ALA A 307 -16.82 -17.92 1.94
N LEU A 308 -16.49 -17.30 3.05
CA LEU A 308 -16.46 -17.93 4.37
C LEU A 308 -17.15 -17.06 5.41
N THR A 309 -17.98 -17.66 6.25
CA THR A 309 -18.59 -17.03 7.41
C THR A 309 -17.67 -17.14 8.62
N VAL A 310 -17.35 -15.99 9.23
CA VAL A 310 -16.46 -15.91 10.39
C VAL A 310 -17.10 -15.18 11.56
N ARG A 311 -16.70 -15.54 12.76
CA ARG A 311 -17.07 -14.78 13.98
C ARG A 311 -16.32 -13.46 14.01
N SER A 312 -16.99 -12.41 14.51
CA SER A 312 -16.42 -11.06 14.61
C SER A 312 -16.84 -10.37 15.90
N PRO A 313 -16.00 -9.45 16.42
CA PRO A 313 -16.40 -8.56 17.51
C PRO A 313 -17.64 -7.73 17.19
N LEU A 314 -17.86 -7.38 15.89
CA LEU A 314 -19.00 -6.57 15.46
C LEU A 314 -20.35 -7.29 15.58
N THR A 315 -20.34 -8.61 15.56
CA THR A 315 -21.55 -9.46 15.67
C THR A 315 -21.63 -10.19 17.01
N CYS A 316 -20.80 -9.79 17.98
CA CYS A 316 -20.79 -10.38 19.31
C CYS A 316 -22.05 -9.99 20.09
N GLU A 317 -22.70 -10.97 20.72
CA GLU A 317 -23.92 -10.79 21.54
C GLU A 317 -23.63 -10.83 23.05
N ALA A 318 -22.37 -10.65 23.45
CA ALA A 318 -22.00 -10.48 24.84
C ALA A 318 -22.65 -9.19 25.43
N ASN A 319 -23.21 -9.26 26.64
CA ASN A 319 -23.92 -8.13 27.26
C ASN A 319 -23.05 -6.88 27.43
N ARG A 320 -21.78 -7.07 27.73
CA ARG A 320 -20.76 -6.00 27.81
C ARG A 320 -19.47 -6.48 27.19
N SER A 321 -18.84 -5.62 26.39
CA SER A 321 -17.56 -5.91 25.77
C SER A 321 -17.62 -7.02 24.69
N VAL A 322 -16.65 -7.90 24.64
CA VAL A 322 -16.55 -8.96 23.62
C VAL A 322 -16.21 -10.30 24.25
N CYS A 323 -16.65 -11.39 23.63
CA CYS A 323 -16.25 -12.72 24.03
C CYS A 323 -14.96 -13.17 23.32
N ARG A 324 -14.28 -14.13 23.91
CA ARG A 324 -13.01 -14.69 23.44
C ARG A 324 -13.09 -15.25 22.01
N LYS A 325 -14.15 -16.02 21.71
CA LYS A 325 -14.31 -16.61 20.37
C LYS A 325 -14.68 -15.61 19.29
N CYS A 326 -15.41 -14.55 19.59
CA CYS A 326 -15.71 -13.49 18.61
C CYS A 326 -14.51 -12.61 18.33
N TYR A 327 -13.64 -12.37 19.32
CA TYR A 327 -12.42 -11.62 19.13
C TYR A 327 -11.37 -12.43 18.33
N GLY A 328 -11.16 -13.70 18.71
CA GLY A 328 -10.19 -14.57 18.07
C GLY A 328 -8.81 -14.50 18.70
N TRP A 329 -7.76 -14.51 17.88
CA TRP A 329 -6.37 -14.60 18.36
C TRP A 329 -5.82 -13.27 18.86
N ALA A 330 -5.04 -13.33 19.93
CA ALA A 330 -4.06 -12.32 20.29
C ALA A 330 -2.87 -12.47 19.33
N LEU A 331 -2.77 -11.59 18.34
CA LEU A 331 -1.78 -11.71 17.26
C LEU A 331 -0.33 -11.64 17.76
N ALA A 332 -0.10 -11.06 18.95
CA ALA A 332 1.23 -11.04 19.57
C ALA A 332 1.71 -12.44 19.98
N HIS A 333 0.79 -13.32 20.37
CA HIS A 333 1.08 -14.64 20.90
C HIS A 333 0.68 -15.78 19.95
N ASN A 334 -0.12 -15.50 18.91
CA ASN A 334 -0.69 -16.48 17.96
C ASN A 334 -1.50 -17.60 18.63
N HIS A 335 -2.24 -17.26 19.67
CA HIS A 335 -3.23 -18.12 20.28
C HIS A 335 -4.49 -17.32 20.63
N LEU A 336 -5.55 -18.04 20.99
CA LEU A 336 -6.81 -17.42 21.36
C LEU A 336 -6.60 -16.46 22.55
N VAL A 337 -7.15 -15.26 22.43
CA VAL A 337 -7.02 -14.18 23.42
C VAL A 337 -7.37 -14.64 24.83
N ASP A 338 -6.69 -14.15 25.84
CA ASP A 338 -6.97 -14.50 27.23
C ASP A 338 -8.14 -13.67 27.80
N LEU A 339 -8.82 -14.28 28.80
CA LEU A 339 -9.87 -13.55 29.54
C LEU A 339 -9.26 -12.40 30.33
N GLY A 340 -9.90 -11.24 30.28
CA GLY A 340 -9.45 -10.04 30.97
C GLY A 340 -8.53 -9.14 30.13
N GLU A 341 -8.18 -9.52 28.91
CA GLU A 341 -7.35 -8.68 28.05
C GLU A 341 -8.10 -7.43 27.56
N ALA A 342 -7.47 -6.27 27.69
CA ALA A 342 -8.05 -4.97 27.32
C ALA A 342 -7.86 -4.71 25.81
N VAL A 343 -8.59 -5.45 25.00
CA VAL A 343 -8.45 -5.43 23.52
C VAL A 343 -8.82 -4.09 22.89
N GLY A 344 -9.70 -3.32 23.54
CA GLY A 344 -10.08 -1.99 23.07
C GLY A 344 -8.92 -1.00 23.13
N ILE A 345 -8.14 -1.01 24.23
CA ILE A 345 -6.93 -0.18 24.37
C ILE A 345 -5.89 -0.57 23.32
N ILE A 346 -5.66 -1.87 23.12
CA ILE A 346 -4.72 -2.39 22.11
C ILE A 346 -5.14 -1.92 20.72
N ALA A 347 -6.42 -2.00 20.40
CA ALA A 347 -6.94 -1.53 19.12
C ALA A 347 -6.73 -0.01 18.95
N ALA A 348 -7.06 0.79 19.95
CA ALA A 348 -6.89 2.24 19.91
C ALA A 348 -5.42 2.65 19.73
N GLN A 349 -4.51 2.01 20.45
CA GLN A 349 -3.06 2.23 20.32
C GLN A 349 -2.54 1.78 18.95
N SER A 350 -3.04 0.66 18.42
CA SER A 350 -2.65 0.14 17.09
C SER A 350 -3.11 1.05 15.95
N ILE A 351 -4.19 1.81 16.14
CA ILE A 351 -4.68 2.83 15.21
C ILE A 351 -3.89 4.14 15.36
N GLY A 352 -3.58 4.54 16.59
CA GLY A 352 -2.93 5.80 16.90
C GLY A 352 -1.43 5.83 16.59
N GLU A 353 -0.71 4.74 16.83
CA GLU A 353 0.73 4.65 16.59
C GLU A 353 1.13 4.97 15.13
N PRO A 354 0.53 4.35 14.09
CA PRO A 354 0.84 4.70 12.71
C PRO A 354 0.50 6.16 12.36
N GLY A 355 -0.53 6.73 12.97
CA GLY A 355 -0.87 8.14 12.80
C GLY A 355 0.30 9.06 13.14
N THR A 356 0.91 8.84 14.29
CA THR A 356 2.10 9.60 14.73
C THR A 356 3.31 9.34 13.83
N GLN A 357 3.57 8.09 13.43
CA GLN A 357 4.69 7.76 12.52
C GLN A 357 4.50 8.30 11.12
N LEU A 358 3.30 8.26 10.54
CA LEU A 358 2.99 8.84 9.25
C LEU A 358 3.22 10.35 9.24
N THR A 359 2.86 11.03 10.31
CA THR A 359 3.10 12.46 10.50
C THR A 359 4.60 12.79 10.48
N MET A 360 5.42 11.94 11.10
CA MET A 360 6.89 12.09 11.08
C MET A 360 7.52 11.73 9.73
N ARG A 361 6.94 10.78 8.97
CA ARG A 361 7.50 10.31 7.69
C ARG A 361 7.18 11.20 6.49
N THR A 362 6.10 11.95 6.49
CA THR A 362 5.80 12.94 5.41
C THR A 362 6.88 14.00 5.27
N PHE A 363 7.69 14.18 6.30
CA PHE A 363 8.84 15.08 6.31
C PHE A 363 9.99 14.63 5.39
N HIS A 364 10.16 13.32 5.16
CA HIS A 364 11.32 12.79 4.42
C HIS A 364 11.12 12.73 2.90
N THR A 365 9.91 12.94 2.42
CA THR A 365 9.55 12.82 0.99
C THR A 365 9.29 14.18 0.34
N GLY A 366 10.05 15.19 0.61
CA GLY A 366 9.86 16.57 0.09
C GLY A 366 9.58 16.73 -1.42
N GLY A 367 9.36 15.64 -2.15
CA GLY A 367 8.84 15.59 -3.50
C GLY A 367 7.38 15.13 -3.52
N VAL A 368 6.63 15.55 -4.52
CA VAL A 368 5.28 15.08 -4.77
C VAL A 368 5.29 13.56 -4.90
N SER A 369 4.64 12.86 -3.98
CA SER A 369 4.34 11.44 -4.16
C SER A 369 3.19 11.37 -5.16
N THR A 370 3.50 11.14 -6.42
CA THR A 370 2.50 10.69 -7.38
C THR A 370 2.02 9.33 -6.88
N ALA A 371 0.74 9.26 -6.52
CA ALA A 371 0.08 7.96 -6.35
C ALA A 371 0.42 7.12 -7.58
N GLU A 372 0.74 5.84 -7.41
CA GLU A 372 0.96 4.92 -8.51
C GLU A 372 -0.15 5.15 -9.54
N SER A 373 0.18 5.86 -10.61
CA SER A 373 -0.72 6.01 -11.72
C SER A 373 -0.87 4.60 -12.27
N GLY A 374 -2.09 4.09 -12.36
CA GLY A 374 -2.37 2.77 -12.92
C GLY A 374 -2.05 2.69 -14.41
N VAL A 375 -0.95 3.33 -14.83
CA VAL A 375 -0.48 3.34 -16.22
C VAL A 375 0.11 1.99 -16.55
N VAL A 376 -0.49 1.33 -17.52
CA VAL A 376 -0.03 0.04 -18.04
C VAL A 376 0.66 0.25 -19.36
N ARG A 377 1.92 -0.17 -19.41
CA ARG A 377 2.75 -0.11 -20.64
C ARG A 377 2.87 -1.49 -21.28
N SER A 378 3.04 -1.47 -22.59
CA SER A 378 3.36 -2.68 -23.36
C SER A 378 4.77 -3.18 -23.01
N LYS A 379 4.88 -4.46 -22.66
CA LYS A 379 6.17 -5.15 -22.48
C LYS A 379 6.68 -5.81 -23.75
N LEU A 380 5.84 -5.84 -24.80
CA LEU A 380 6.08 -6.57 -26.04
C LEU A 380 5.71 -5.70 -27.22
N GLU A 381 6.42 -5.88 -28.32
CA GLU A 381 5.99 -5.39 -29.63
C GLU A 381 4.91 -6.31 -30.20
N GLY A 382 3.77 -5.75 -30.60
CA GLY A 382 2.67 -6.59 -31.01
C GLY A 382 1.46 -5.85 -31.50
N THR A 383 0.39 -6.60 -31.78
CA THR A 383 -0.91 -6.07 -32.18
C THR A 383 -1.88 -6.16 -31.00
N VAL A 384 -2.58 -5.07 -30.74
CA VAL A 384 -3.58 -4.96 -29.68
C VAL A 384 -4.88 -5.60 -30.16
N GLU A 385 -5.52 -6.40 -29.34
CA GLU A 385 -6.86 -6.93 -29.55
C GLU A 385 -7.73 -6.68 -28.32
N PHE A 386 -8.90 -6.09 -28.56
CA PHE A 386 -9.88 -5.90 -27.50
C PHE A 386 -10.73 -7.17 -27.34
N GLY A 387 -11.06 -7.51 -26.12
CA GLY A 387 -11.96 -8.64 -25.86
C GLY A 387 -13.37 -8.41 -26.43
N SER A 388 -14.08 -9.49 -26.73
CA SER A 388 -15.42 -9.47 -27.37
C SER A 388 -16.50 -8.66 -26.61
N LYS A 389 -16.27 -8.34 -25.36
CA LYS A 389 -17.17 -7.53 -24.52
C LYS A 389 -16.80 -6.06 -24.46
N ALA A 390 -15.74 -5.63 -25.14
CA ALA A 390 -15.27 -4.26 -25.10
C ALA A 390 -16.34 -3.28 -25.58
N LYS A 391 -16.63 -2.28 -24.75
CA LYS A 391 -17.44 -1.11 -25.10
C LYS A 391 -16.65 0.10 -24.68
N VAL A 392 -16.24 0.89 -25.67
CA VAL A 392 -15.39 2.06 -25.47
C VAL A 392 -16.06 3.28 -26.11
N ARG A 393 -15.87 4.44 -25.50
CA ARG A 393 -16.34 5.72 -26.02
C ARG A 393 -15.18 6.68 -26.17
N PRO A 394 -15.17 7.57 -27.16
CA PRO A 394 -14.12 8.58 -27.29
C PRO A 394 -14.12 9.49 -26.07
N TYR A 395 -12.95 9.78 -25.56
CA TYR A 395 -12.74 10.64 -24.40
C TYR A 395 -11.49 11.51 -24.62
N ARG A 396 -11.59 12.79 -24.36
CA ARG A 396 -10.43 13.69 -24.37
C ARG A 396 -9.90 13.79 -22.94
N THR A 397 -8.65 13.38 -22.77
CA THR A 397 -8.00 13.43 -21.45
C THR A 397 -7.78 14.88 -21.02
N PRO A 398 -7.56 15.13 -19.69
CA PRO A 398 -7.14 16.45 -19.21
C PRO A 398 -5.81 16.95 -19.82
N HIS A 399 -5.06 16.09 -20.47
CA HIS A 399 -3.81 16.40 -21.18
C HIS A 399 -4.01 16.76 -22.66
N GLY A 400 -5.24 16.88 -23.10
CA GLY A 400 -5.56 17.15 -24.51
C GLY A 400 -5.35 15.98 -25.46
N VAL A 401 -5.00 14.78 -24.95
CA VAL A 401 -4.81 13.57 -25.74
C VAL A 401 -6.15 12.88 -25.97
N ASN A 402 -6.41 12.48 -27.23
CA ASN A 402 -7.57 11.67 -27.52
C ASN A 402 -7.34 10.25 -27.01
N ALA A 403 -8.26 9.74 -26.21
CA ALA A 403 -8.26 8.41 -25.65
C ALA A 403 -9.64 7.78 -25.80
N GLN A 404 -9.77 6.51 -25.47
CA GLN A 404 -11.02 5.82 -25.39
C GLN A 404 -11.28 5.43 -23.93
N GLN A 405 -12.47 5.73 -23.39
CA GLN A 405 -12.85 5.32 -22.05
C GLN A 405 -13.67 4.03 -22.12
N SER A 406 -13.31 3.06 -21.27
CA SER A 406 -14.05 1.82 -21.16
C SER A 406 -15.33 1.99 -20.30
N ASP A 407 -16.45 1.52 -20.80
CA ASP A 407 -17.74 1.48 -20.06
C ASP A 407 -17.99 0.13 -19.38
N VAL A 408 -17.16 -0.88 -19.62
CA VAL A 408 -17.28 -2.24 -19.08
C VAL A 408 -15.91 -2.84 -18.78
N ASP A 409 -15.88 -3.83 -17.89
CA ASP A 409 -14.66 -4.60 -17.63
C ASP A 409 -14.42 -5.57 -18.79
N PHE A 410 -13.21 -5.55 -19.37
CA PHE A 410 -12.84 -6.49 -20.42
C PHE A 410 -11.35 -6.81 -20.41
N LEU A 411 -10.95 -7.84 -21.15
CA LEU A 411 -9.57 -8.27 -21.28
C LEU A 411 -8.96 -7.73 -22.58
N LEU A 412 -7.91 -6.92 -22.48
CA LEU A 412 -7.09 -6.48 -23.61
C LEU A 412 -5.92 -7.46 -23.77
N THR A 413 -5.67 -7.90 -25.02
CA THR A 413 -4.60 -8.85 -25.30
C THR A 413 -3.64 -8.25 -26.33
N ILE A 414 -2.35 -8.23 -26.01
CA ILE A 414 -1.29 -7.83 -26.95
C ILE A 414 -0.66 -9.10 -27.50
N LYS A 415 -0.84 -9.34 -28.80
CA LYS A 415 -0.24 -10.47 -29.50
C LYS A 415 1.13 -10.09 -30.04
N PRO A 416 2.22 -10.77 -29.65
CA PRO A 416 3.55 -10.45 -30.15
C PRO A 416 3.67 -10.70 -31.65
N LEU A 417 4.48 -9.90 -32.32
CA LEU A 417 4.81 -10.08 -33.76
C LEU A 417 5.66 -11.33 -34.05
N GLY A 418 6.14 -12.04 -33.00
CA GLY A 418 6.96 -13.26 -33.08
C GLY A 418 6.42 -14.38 -32.16
N SER A 419 7.17 -15.47 -32.01
CA SER A 419 6.80 -16.63 -31.16
C SER A 419 6.94 -16.33 -29.66
N GLY A 420 6.13 -15.44 -29.12
CA GLY A 420 6.07 -15.09 -27.70
C GLY A 420 4.71 -15.40 -27.06
N LYS A 421 4.64 -15.38 -25.73
CA LYS A 421 3.37 -15.47 -25.02
C LYS A 421 2.63 -14.13 -25.08
N PRO A 422 1.32 -14.10 -25.37
CA PRO A 422 0.55 -12.86 -25.39
C PRO A 422 0.52 -12.21 -24.00
N GLN A 423 0.60 -10.89 -23.95
CA GLN A 423 0.39 -10.11 -22.72
C GLN A 423 -1.11 -9.85 -22.58
N LYS A 424 -1.69 -10.23 -21.46
CA LYS A 424 -3.10 -10.00 -21.11
C LYS A 424 -3.17 -8.91 -20.05
N ILE A 425 -4.02 -7.92 -20.25
CA ILE A 425 -4.24 -6.77 -19.38
C ILE A 425 -5.74 -6.70 -19.07
N GLU A 426 -6.09 -6.72 -17.80
CA GLU A 426 -7.47 -6.54 -17.36
C GLU A 426 -7.77 -5.04 -17.31
N ILE A 427 -8.76 -4.61 -18.11
CA ILE A 427 -9.25 -3.25 -18.19
C ILE A 427 -10.53 -3.15 -17.39
N THR A 428 -10.56 -2.30 -16.38
CA THR A 428 -11.73 -2.04 -15.54
C THR A 428 -12.58 -0.90 -16.11
N ASN A 429 -13.84 -0.88 -15.74
CA ASN A 429 -14.75 0.21 -16.10
C ASN A 429 -14.19 1.58 -15.67
N GLY A 430 -14.26 2.56 -16.55
CA GLY A 430 -13.70 3.90 -16.34
C GLY A 430 -12.23 4.05 -16.70
N SER A 431 -11.53 2.97 -17.08
CA SER A 431 -10.15 3.03 -17.55
C SER A 431 -10.02 3.75 -18.88
N LEU A 432 -8.90 4.45 -19.08
CA LEU A 432 -8.59 5.16 -20.32
C LEU A 432 -7.63 4.32 -21.17
N LEU A 433 -7.95 4.18 -22.43
CA LEU A 433 -7.16 3.45 -23.44
C LEU A 433 -6.54 4.46 -24.42
N PHE A 434 -5.26 4.32 -24.67
CA PHE A 434 -4.49 5.17 -25.61
C PHE A 434 -4.15 4.45 -26.90
N VAL A 435 -4.72 3.28 -27.11
CA VAL A 435 -4.52 2.42 -28.28
C VAL A 435 -5.85 2.00 -28.86
N ASP A 436 -5.90 1.83 -30.17
CA ASP A 436 -7.06 1.35 -30.90
C ASP A 436 -7.00 -0.18 -31.08
N ASP A 437 -8.17 -0.79 -31.29
CA ASP A 437 -8.27 -2.21 -31.62
C ASP A 437 -7.57 -2.50 -32.98
N GLY A 438 -6.72 -3.52 -33.00
CA GLY A 438 -5.89 -3.85 -34.16
C GLY A 438 -4.64 -2.99 -34.35
N GLN A 439 -4.36 -2.02 -33.49
CA GLN A 439 -3.17 -1.16 -33.58
C GLN A 439 -1.91 -1.94 -33.32
N LYS A 440 -0.87 -1.70 -34.13
CA LYS A 440 0.48 -2.20 -33.88
C LYS A 440 1.21 -1.24 -32.94
N ILE A 441 1.75 -1.79 -31.87
CA ILE A 441 2.48 -1.03 -30.85
C ILE A 441 3.89 -1.57 -30.67
N THR A 442 4.80 -0.69 -30.32
CA THR A 442 6.17 -1.03 -29.93
C THR A 442 6.26 -1.32 -28.44
N SER A 443 7.40 -1.80 -27.98
CA SER A 443 7.64 -1.96 -26.53
C SER A 443 7.65 -0.60 -25.83
N ASP A 444 7.20 -0.57 -24.57
CA ASP A 444 7.15 0.60 -23.66
C ASP A 444 6.14 1.70 -24.03
N VAL A 445 5.19 1.43 -24.93
CA VAL A 445 4.08 2.34 -25.23
C VAL A 445 3.02 2.24 -24.14
N THR A 446 2.48 3.38 -23.70
CA THR A 446 1.36 3.43 -22.78
C THR A 446 0.10 2.91 -23.45
N VAL A 447 -0.43 1.81 -22.96
CA VAL A 447 -1.59 1.12 -23.52
C VAL A 447 -2.88 1.58 -22.84
N ALA A 448 -2.85 1.66 -21.53
CA ALA A 448 -4.02 2.03 -20.74
C ALA A 448 -3.64 2.70 -19.42
N THR A 449 -4.53 3.54 -18.91
CA THR A 449 -4.53 3.97 -17.51
C THR A 449 -5.70 3.31 -16.81
N ILE A 450 -5.43 2.34 -15.94
CA ILE A 450 -6.47 1.62 -15.21
C ILE A 450 -7.03 2.53 -14.13
N ALA A 451 -8.34 2.71 -14.13
CA ALA A 451 -9.02 3.37 -13.03
C ALA A 451 -8.79 2.50 -11.77
N ALA A 452 -7.97 2.96 -10.84
CA ALA A 452 -7.87 2.34 -9.53
C ALA A 452 -9.28 2.24 -8.97
N GLY A 453 -9.73 1.03 -8.69
CA GLY A 453 -11.09 0.73 -8.26
C GLY A 453 -11.54 1.75 -7.23
N ALA A 454 -12.73 2.31 -7.42
CA ALA A 454 -13.31 3.48 -6.80
C ALA A 454 -12.98 3.67 -5.30
N VAL A 455 -11.76 4.03 -4.99
CA VAL A 455 -11.52 5.00 -3.94
C VAL A 455 -12.10 6.27 -4.53
N GLN A 456 -13.30 6.63 -4.11
CA GLN A 456 -13.77 7.99 -4.23
C GLN A 456 -12.63 8.89 -3.75
N LYS A 457 -11.74 9.29 -4.67
CA LYS A 457 -11.10 10.57 -4.53
C LYS A 457 -12.30 11.49 -4.44
N SER A 458 -12.58 11.98 -3.22
CA SER A 458 -13.22 13.26 -3.11
C SER A 458 -12.36 14.16 -3.99
N VAL A 459 -12.81 14.38 -5.21
CA VAL A 459 -12.38 15.51 -5.98
C VAL A 459 -12.79 16.66 -5.07
N GLU A 460 -11.86 17.18 -4.27
CA GLU A 460 -11.95 18.54 -3.81
C GLU A 460 -12.08 19.31 -5.12
N LYS A 461 -13.31 19.63 -5.45
CA LYS A 461 -13.60 20.56 -6.51
C LYS A 461 -12.87 21.81 -6.05
N ALA A 462 -11.75 22.11 -6.70
CA ALA A 462 -11.08 23.38 -6.53
C ALA A 462 -12.15 24.41 -6.90
N THR A 463 -12.81 24.96 -5.88
CA THR A 463 -13.70 26.07 -6.04
C THR A 463 -12.80 27.26 -6.33
N LYS A 464 -12.73 27.66 -7.58
CA LYS A 464 -12.05 28.89 -7.97
C LYS A 464 -13.01 30.02 -7.58
N ASP A 465 -12.70 30.72 -6.51
CA ASP A 465 -13.43 31.92 -6.14
C ASP A 465 -13.17 33.00 -7.20
N VAL A 466 -14.21 33.41 -7.88
CA VAL A 466 -14.16 34.53 -8.83
C VAL A 466 -14.53 35.80 -8.06
N ILE A 467 -13.53 36.63 -7.76
CA ILE A 467 -13.71 37.89 -7.11
C ILE A 467 -13.99 38.93 -8.20
N CYS A 468 -15.08 39.67 -8.02
CA CYS A 468 -15.43 40.76 -8.90
C CYS A 468 -14.97 42.11 -8.29
N ASP A 469 -14.17 42.89 -9.03
CA ASP A 469 -13.67 44.19 -8.59
C ASP A 469 -14.70 45.33 -8.85
N LEU A 470 -15.85 44.99 -9.43
CA LEU A 470 -16.91 45.96 -9.77
C LEU A 470 -18.07 45.84 -8.78
N ALA A 471 -18.54 46.98 -8.30
CA ALA A 471 -19.79 47.05 -7.55
C ALA A 471 -20.98 47.13 -8.52
N GLY A 472 -21.92 46.18 -8.40
CA GLY A 472 -23.07 46.08 -9.29
C GLY A 472 -24.05 45.00 -8.87
N GLN A 473 -25.15 44.91 -9.62
CA GLN A 473 -26.16 43.88 -9.43
C GLN A 473 -25.83 42.66 -10.32
N VAL A 474 -25.74 41.48 -9.70
CA VAL A 474 -25.47 40.22 -10.41
C VAL A 474 -26.79 39.70 -11.02
N SER A 475 -26.81 39.48 -12.33
CA SER A 475 -27.91 38.78 -13.00
C SER A 475 -27.39 37.46 -13.60
N TYR A 476 -28.18 36.42 -13.47
CA TYR A 476 -27.88 35.11 -14.07
C TYR A 476 -28.55 34.97 -15.42
N ASP A 477 -27.92 34.23 -16.32
CA ASP A 477 -28.54 33.83 -17.57
C ASP A 477 -29.82 33.02 -17.26
N PRO A 478 -30.93 33.27 -17.96
CA PRO A 478 -32.22 32.58 -17.72
C PRO A 478 -32.17 31.03 -17.95
N THR A 479 -31.11 30.55 -18.55
CA THR A 479 -30.86 29.09 -18.70
C THR A 479 -30.31 28.42 -17.45
N ILE A 480 -29.78 29.21 -16.49
CA ILE A 480 -29.18 28.71 -15.27
C ILE A 480 -30.23 28.69 -14.16
N GLN A 481 -30.55 27.50 -13.66
CA GLN A 481 -31.43 27.36 -12.49
C GLN A 481 -30.58 27.20 -11.21
N PRO A 482 -30.47 28.25 -10.37
CA PRO A 482 -29.77 28.14 -9.11
C PRO A 482 -30.58 27.31 -8.10
N ARG A 483 -29.97 26.26 -7.57
CA ARG A 483 -30.55 25.47 -6.48
C ARG A 483 -29.95 25.88 -5.15
N GLU A 484 -30.79 26.24 -4.18
CA GLU A 484 -30.36 26.55 -2.82
C GLU A 484 -29.90 25.26 -2.13
N VAL A 485 -28.71 25.30 -1.58
CA VAL A 485 -28.13 24.21 -0.77
C VAL A 485 -27.66 24.79 0.55
N THR A 486 -28.23 24.30 1.63
CA THR A 486 -27.81 24.69 2.99
C THR A 486 -26.62 23.87 3.42
N ASP A 487 -25.53 24.52 3.79
CA ASP A 487 -24.33 23.90 4.33
C ASP A 487 -24.59 23.38 5.76
N ARG A 488 -23.73 22.45 6.22
CA ARG A 488 -23.81 21.89 7.59
C ARG A 488 -23.69 22.94 8.70
N GLN A 489 -23.22 24.12 8.37
CA GLN A 489 -23.11 25.28 9.26
C GLN A 489 -24.32 26.23 9.19
N GLY A 490 -25.34 25.91 8.37
CA GLY A 490 -26.54 26.71 8.23
C GLY A 490 -26.45 27.84 7.19
N ASN A 491 -25.35 27.96 6.45
CA ASN A 491 -25.20 28.97 5.40
C ASN A 491 -25.92 28.51 4.12
N ILE A 492 -26.65 29.41 3.48
CA ILE A 492 -27.33 29.16 2.20
C ILE A 492 -26.35 29.46 1.07
N THR A 493 -26.07 28.46 0.24
CA THR A 493 -25.26 28.59 -0.98
C THR A 493 -26.07 28.19 -2.19
N HIS A 494 -25.90 28.93 -3.31
CA HIS A 494 -26.56 28.61 -4.57
C HIS A 494 -25.64 27.79 -5.46
N LYS A 495 -26.10 26.63 -5.93
CA LYS A 495 -25.40 25.81 -6.91
C LYS A 495 -26.12 25.94 -8.26
N ALA A 496 -25.39 26.29 -9.31
CA ALA A 496 -25.87 26.20 -10.68
C ALA A 496 -25.83 24.74 -11.15
N GLN A 497 -26.88 24.33 -11.84
CA GLN A 497 -26.99 23.02 -12.47
C GLN A 497 -27.03 23.18 -13.97
#